data_796d8557f1bf76a562d3d9192b0a8a63
#
_entry.id   796d8557f1bf76a562d3d9192b0a8a63
#
_cell.length_a   1.000
_cell.length_b   1.000
_cell.length_c   1.000
_cell.angle_alpha   90.00
_cell.angle_beta   90.00
_cell.angle_gamma   90.00
#
_symmetry.space_group_name_H-M   'P 1'
#
loop_
_entity.id
_entity.type
_entity.pdbx_description
1 polymer ?
#
loop_
_entity_poly.entity_id
_entity_poly.type
_entity_poly.pdbx_seq_one_letter_code
_entity_poly.pdbx_strand_id
1 'polypeptide(L)'
;MELAKEDDGEKLPRPPGIVFAGGPYEGISRLASRLRQIGDLSQDAIIPADSKVYEGPLIDAVKRFQKRHGLTSNGYLTVDTVEELNVPLRSRVEQLRLALERYRWLRYTFAQPPVVVNLPEYRMRAFDRDGGVGSP
;
A
#
# COMPACT_ATOMS: atom_id res chain seq x y z
N MET A 1 11.45 0.30 11.09
CA MET A 1 11.94 1.67 11.28
C MET A 1 13.08 2.06 10.35
N GLU A 2 13.88 1.13 9.90
CA GLU A 2 15.00 1.38 8.99
C GLU A 2 14.54 1.84 7.59
N LEU A 3 13.47 1.26 7.08
CA LEU A 3 12.86 1.63 5.79
C LEU A 3 12.41 3.10 5.69
N ALA A 4 12.05 3.72 6.81
CA ALA A 4 11.65 5.12 6.82
C ALA A 4 12.81 6.11 6.71
N LYS A 5 14.04 5.63 6.91
CA LYS A 5 15.26 6.44 6.79
C LYS A 5 15.76 6.52 5.34
N GLU A 6 15.34 5.56 4.51
CA GLU A 6 15.71 5.51 3.09
C GLU A 6 14.72 6.25 2.18
N ASP A 7 13.69 6.87 2.79
CA ASP A 7 12.75 7.70 2.04
C ASP A 7 13.43 9.04 1.71
N ASP A 8 13.95 9.13 0.51
CA ASP A 8 14.61 10.32 -0.04
C ASP A 8 13.64 11.49 -0.28
N GLY A 9 12.36 11.29 -0.05
CA GLY A 9 11.33 12.29 -0.25
C GLY A 9 11.02 12.63 -1.71
N GLU A 10 11.68 11.98 -2.66
CA GLU A 10 11.40 12.16 -4.07
C GLU A 10 10.03 11.59 -4.43
N LYS A 11 9.16 12.48 -4.91
CA LYS A 11 7.81 12.10 -5.33
C LYS A 11 7.83 11.50 -6.73
N LEU A 12 6.95 10.50 -6.91
CA LEU A 12 6.65 9.98 -8.22
C LEU A 12 5.93 11.04 -9.05
N PRO A 13 6.30 11.21 -10.34
CA PRO A 13 5.60 12.13 -11.21
C PRO A 13 4.14 11.69 -11.41
N ARG A 14 3.25 12.66 -11.42
CA ARG A 14 1.83 12.42 -11.65
C ARG A 14 1.61 11.96 -13.09
N PRO A 15 0.96 10.82 -13.34
CA PRO A 15 0.66 10.40 -14.69
C PRO A 15 -0.37 11.35 -15.33
N PRO A 16 -0.30 11.61 -16.63
CA PRO A 16 -1.27 12.45 -17.34
C PRO A 16 -2.66 11.81 -17.43
N GLY A 17 -2.76 10.54 -17.11
CA GLY A 17 -3.98 9.76 -17.12
C GLY A 17 -3.73 8.36 -16.58
N ILE A 18 -4.54 7.40 -16.98
CA ILE A 18 -4.35 6.00 -16.60
C ILE A 18 -3.23 5.40 -17.44
N VAL A 19 -2.21 4.87 -16.78
CA VAL A 19 -1.14 4.11 -17.45
C VAL A 19 -1.47 2.62 -17.39
N PHE A 20 -1.70 2.04 -18.56
CA PHE A 20 -1.93 0.61 -18.71
C PHE A 20 -0.61 -0.16 -18.86
N ALA A 21 -0.69 -1.47 -18.76
CA ALA A 21 0.45 -2.35 -19.02
C ALA A 21 1.02 -2.07 -20.44
N GLY A 22 2.34 -1.85 -20.49
CA GLY A 22 3.02 -1.46 -21.74
C GLY A 22 2.92 0.03 -22.10
N GLY A 23 2.26 0.83 -21.26
CA GLY A 23 2.17 2.28 -21.44
C GLY A 23 3.40 3.04 -20.99
N PRO A 24 3.65 4.23 -21.52
CA PRO A 24 4.79 5.05 -21.14
C PRO A 24 4.58 5.71 -19.77
N TYR A 25 5.63 5.69 -18.93
CA TYR A 25 5.66 6.39 -17.68
C TYR A 25 7.09 6.84 -17.35
N GLU A 26 7.28 8.10 -17.08
CA GLU A 26 8.62 8.67 -16.88
C GLU A 26 9.25 8.29 -15.53
N GLY A 27 8.44 7.94 -14.52
CA GLY A 27 8.87 7.63 -13.18
C GLY A 27 9.16 6.16 -12.91
N ILE A 28 9.50 5.34 -13.90
CA ILE A 28 9.70 3.89 -13.75
C ILE A 28 10.77 3.55 -12.72
N SER A 29 11.93 4.19 -12.77
CA SER A 29 13.03 3.93 -11.80
C SER A 29 12.61 4.26 -10.37
N ARG A 30 11.94 5.38 -10.16
CA ARG A 30 11.43 5.80 -8.85
C ARG A 30 10.33 4.88 -8.36
N LEU A 31 9.43 4.48 -9.25
CA LEU A 31 8.37 3.52 -8.96
C LEU A 31 8.96 2.18 -8.51
N ALA A 32 9.94 1.67 -9.22
CA ALA A 32 10.65 0.44 -8.86
C ALA A 32 11.32 0.55 -7.48
N SER A 33 12.04 1.64 -7.23
CA SER A 33 12.69 1.89 -5.94
C SER A 33 11.66 1.95 -4.80
N ARG A 34 10.58 2.69 -4.99
CA ARG A 34 9.52 2.80 -3.99
C ARG A 34 8.85 1.45 -3.69
N LEU A 35 8.53 0.67 -4.72
CA LEU A 35 7.93 -0.66 -4.56
C LEU A 35 8.89 -1.65 -3.89
N ARG A 36 10.20 -1.54 -4.11
CA ARG A 36 11.20 -2.33 -3.38
C ARG A 36 11.27 -1.94 -1.90
N GLN A 37 11.28 -0.64 -1.61
CA GLN A 37 11.31 -0.14 -0.23
C GLN A 37 10.12 -0.63 0.60
N ILE A 38 8.93 -0.68 0.02
CA ILE A 38 7.72 -1.15 0.71
C ILE A 38 7.52 -2.67 0.65
N GLY A 39 8.40 -3.39 -0.06
CA GLY A 39 8.41 -4.85 -0.12
C GLY A 39 7.44 -5.47 -1.13
N ASP A 40 6.83 -4.68 -2.00
CA ASP A 40 5.93 -5.19 -3.04
C ASP A 40 6.65 -5.67 -4.29
N LEU A 41 7.86 -5.15 -4.54
CA LEU A 41 8.73 -5.57 -5.62
C LEU A 41 9.95 -6.30 -5.06
N SER A 42 10.27 -7.47 -5.63
CA SER A 42 11.48 -8.21 -5.27
C SER A 42 12.75 -7.41 -5.56
N GLN A 43 13.77 -7.54 -4.70
CA GLN A 43 15.09 -6.95 -4.93
C GLN A 43 15.77 -7.54 -6.18
N ASP A 44 15.44 -8.80 -6.51
CA ASP A 44 15.99 -9.51 -7.66
C ASP A 44 15.28 -9.17 -8.98
N ALA A 45 14.18 -8.42 -8.93
CA ALA A 45 13.46 -8.02 -10.14
C ALA A 45 14.32 -7.09 -11.01
N ILE A 46 14.56 -7.53 -12.23
CA ILE A 46 15.37 -6.77 -13.20
C ILE A 46 14.46 -5.77 -13.91
N ILE A 47 14.71 -4.50 -13.66
CA ILE A 47 14.04 -3.40 -14.35
C ILE A 47 15.14 -2.54 -14.96
N PRO A 48 15.14 -2.36 -16.29
CA PRO A 48 16.14 -1.51 -16.93
C PRO A 48 16.08 -0.08 -16.38
N ALA A 49 17.23 0.48 -16.01
CA ALA A 49 17.31 1.82 -15.42
C ALA A 49 16.76 2.92 -16.37
N ASP A 50 16.87 2.72 -17.66
CA ASP A 50 16.40 3.64 -18.68
C ASP A 50 15.01 3.33 -19.22
N SER A 51 14.33 2.34 -18.60
CA SER A 51 12.98 1.96 -19.03
C SER A 51 12.01 3.10 -18.77
N LYS A 52 11.22 3.42 -19.77
CA LYS A 52 10.10 4.36 -19.68
C LYS A 52 8.75 3.67 -19.92
N VAL A 53 8.76 2.34 -19.89
CA VAL A 53 7.58 1.52 -20.16
C VAL A 53 7.15 0.83 -18.87
N TYR A 54 5.86 0.95 -18.55
CA TYR A 54 5.25 0.30 -17.39
C TYR A 54 4.85 -1.14 -17.75
N GLU A 55 5.72 -2.10 -17.44
CA GLU A 55 5.52 -3.50 -17.80
C GLU A 55 6.18 -4.47 -16.83
N GLY A 56 5.96 -5.75 -17.03
CA GLY A 56 6.62 -6.85 -16.34
C GLY A 56 6.29 -6.91 -14.86
N PRO A 57 7.31 -7.11 -13.98
CA PRO A 57 7.10 -7.31 -12.54
C PRO A 57 6.52 -6.09 -11.82
N LEU A 58 6.60 -4.90 -12.42
CA LEU A 58 6.00 -3.68 -11.87
C LEU A 58 4.48 -3.78 -11.77
N ILE A 59 3.82 -4.41 -12.73
CA ILE A 59 2.37 -4.56 -12.76
C ILE A 59 1.89 -5.37 -11.57
N ASP A 60 2.52 -6.50 -11.31
CA ASP A 60 2.18 -7.36 -10.18
C ASP A 60 2.49 -6.71 -8.84
N ALA A 61 3.58 -5.96 -8.76
CA ALA A 61 3.93 -5.19 -7.59
C ALA A 61 2.89 -4.11 -7.29
N VAL A 62 2.43 -3.38 -8.30
CA VAL A 62 1.37 -2.38 -8.15
C VAL A 62 0.05 -3.02 -7.75
N LYS A 63 -0.32 -4.17 -8.30
CA LYS A 63 -1.51 -4.93 -7.88
C LYS A 63 -1.46 -5.29 -6.40
N ARG A 64 -0.33 -5.78 -5.90
CA ARG A 64 -0.14 -6.09 -4.47
C ARG A 64 -0.29 -4.84 -3.61
N PHE A 65 0.34 -3.75 -4.02
CA PHE A 65 0.22 -2.47 -3.36
C PHE A 65 -1.24 -2.00 -3.29
N GLN A 66 -1.94 -1.98 -4.41
CA GLN A 66 -3.35 -1.58 -4.49
C GLN A 66 -4.23 -2.42 -3.57
N LYS A 67 -4.04 -3.74 -3.58
CA LYS A 67 -4.80 -4.66 -2.72
C LYS A 67 -4.60 -4.35 -1.24
N ARG A 68 -3.36 -4.06 -0.81
CA ARG A 68 -3.06 -3.74 0.60
C ARG A 68 -3.63 -2.39 1.02
N HIS A 69 -3.73 -1.44 0.12
CA HIS A 69 -4.21 -0.08 0.40
C HIS A 69 -5.71 0.13 0.09
N GLY A 70 -6.44 -0.93 -0.20
CA GLY A 70 -7.88 -0.85 -0.46
C GLY A 70 -8.25 -0.17 -1.78
N LEU A 71 -7.28 -0.04 -2.68
CA LEU A 71 -7.49 0.43 -4.04
C LEU A 71 -7.95 -0.71 -4.95
N THR A 72 -8.53 -0.37 -6.11
CA THR A 72 -8.87 -1.38 -7.11
C THR A 72 -7.60 -2.05 -7.63
N SER A 73 -7.44 -3.35 -7.36
CA SER A 73 -6.25 -4.13 -7.72
C SER A 73 -6.27 -4.56 -9.20
N ASN A 74 -6.27 -3.61 -10.09
CA ASN A 74 -6.27 -3.83 -11.54
C ASN A 74 -4.86 -3.72 -12.17
N GLY A 75 -3.88 -3.25 -11.43
CA GLY A 75 -2.52 -3.04 -11.91
C GLY A 75 -2.35 -1.80 -12.77
N TYR A 76 -3.37 -0.97 -12.93
CA TYR A 76 -3.25 0.29 -13.64
C TYR A 76 -2.60 1.36 -12.75
N LEU A 77 -1.70 2.13 -13.32
CA LEU A 77 -1.09 3.23 -12.61
C LEU A 77 -1.96 4.48 -12.79
N THR A 78 -2.84 4.68 -11.82
CA THR A 78 -3.75 5.83 -11.78
C THR A 78 -3.17 6.96 -10.93
N VAL A 79 -3.76 8.14 -11.04
CA VAL A 79 -3.41 9.27 -10.18
C VAL A 79 -3.54 8.89 -8.70
N ASP A 80 -4.64 8.26 -8.31
CA ASP A 80 -4.87 7.84 -6.92
C ASP A 80 -3.81 6.85 -6.43
N THR A 81 -3.41 5.90 -7.29
CA THR A 81 -2.34 4.94 -6.98
C THR A 81 -1.01 5.65 -6.77
N VAL A 82 -0.67 6.62 -7.61
CA VAL A 82 0.57 7.39 -7.50
C VAL A 82 0.55 8.32 -6.28
N GLU A 83 -0.57 8.95 -6.00
CA GLU A 83 -0.72 9.79 -4.80
C GLU A 83 -0.56 8.97 -3.52
N GLU A 84 -1.12 7.76 -3.47
CA GLU A 84 -0.96 6.84 -2.35
C GLU A 84 0.50 6.35 -2.22
N LEU A 85 1.18 6.08 -3.33
CA LEU A 85 2.62 5.75 -3.34
C LEU A 85 3.50 6.91 -2.88
N ASN A 86 3.04 8.14 -3.09
CA ASN A 86 3.75 9.36 -2.67
C ASN A 86 3.58 9.70 -1.19
N VAL A 87 2.71 8.99 -0.46
CA VAL A 87 2.61 9.19 0.99
C VAL A 87 3.93 8.76 1.64
N PRO A 88 4.62 9.66 2.38
CA PRO A 88 5.90 9.33 2.99
C PRO A 88 5.78 8.16 3.98
N LEU A 89 6.73 7.24 3.96
CA LEU A 89 6.78 6.12 4.91
C LEU A 89 6.78 6.59 6.36
N ARG A 90 7.45 7.72 6.63
CA ARG A 90 7.47 8.35 7.95
C ARG A 90 6.08 8.72 8.44
N SER A 91 5.23 9.26 7.57
CA SER A 91 3.83 9.58 7.91
C SER A 91 3.02 8.32 8.21
N ARG A 92 3.28 7.22 7.51
CA ARG A 92 2.62 5.93 7.77
C ARG A 92 3.04 5.34 9.11
N VAL A 93 4.31 5.43 9.45
CA VAL A 93 4.83 4.99 10.77
C VAL A 93 4.17 5.79 11.90
N GLU A 94 4.05 7.09 11.74
CA GLU A 94 3.39 7.94 12.75
C GLU A 94 1.90 7.61 12.90
N GLN A 95 1.18 7.39 11.81
CA GLN A 95 -0.22 6.94 11.85
C GLN A 95 -0.38 5.61 12.57
N LEU A 96 0.50 4.64 12.31
CA LEU A 96 0.51 3.36 13.00
C LEU A 96 0.78 3.52 14.50
N ARG A 97 1.74 4.36 14.85
CA ARG A 97 2.07 4.65 16.25
C ARG A 97 0.85 5.22 16.98
N LEU A 98 0.18 6.21 16.41
CA LEU A 98 -1.02 6.81 16.99
C LEU A 98 -2.17 5.81 17.10
N ALA A 99 -2.34 4.94 16.11
CA ALA A 99 -3.33 3.87 16.16
C ALA A 99 -3.05 2.88 17.30
N LEU A 100 -1.78 2.46 17.47
CA LEU A 100 -1.37 1.57 18.56
C LEU A 100 -1.58 2.22 19.92
N GLU A 101 -1.27 3.50 20.08
CA GLU A 101 -1.55 4.24 21.34
C GLU A 101 -3.05 4.24 21.64
N ARG A 102 -3.90 4.46 20.65
CA ARG A 102 -5.36 4.39 20.84
C ARG A 102 -5.81 2.99 21.28
N TYR A 103 -5.26 1.94 20.67
CA TYR A 103 -5.55 0.55 21.08
C TYR A 103 -5.14 0.26 22.51
N ARG A 104 -4.03 0.80 23.00
CA ARG A 104 -3.60 0.65 24.40
C ARG A 104 -4.57 1.27 25.40
N TRP A 105 -5.33 2.30 24.99
CA TRP A 105 -6.31 2.97 25.84
C TRP A 105 -7.68 2.27 25.81
N LEU A 106 -7.93 1.44 24.83
CA LEU A 106 -9.16 0.66 24.70
C LEU A 106 -9.04 -0.61 25.56
N ARG A 107 -9.41 -0.51 26.82
CA ARG A 107 -9.50 -1.66 27.72
C ARG A 107 -10.85 -2.37 27.54
N TYR A 108 -11.11 -2.92 26.38
CA TYR A 108 -12.29 -3.73 26.15
C TYR A 108 -11.95 -5.21 26.30
N THR A 109 -12.46 -5.80 27.37
CA THR A 109 -12.58 -7.25 27.48
C THR A 109 -13.99 -7.61 27.01
N PHE A 110 -14.06 -8.20 25.83
CA PHE A 110 -15.34 -8.68 25.30
C PHE A 110 -15.63 -10.06 25.88
N ALA A 111 -16.77 -10.18 26.55
CA ALA A 111 -17.25 -11.49 27.04
C ALA A 111 -17.68 -12.42 25.89
N GLN A 112 -17.94 -11.86 24.73
CA GLN A 112 -18.30 -12.57 23.51
C GLN A 112 -17.52 -11.99 22.32
N PRO A 113 -17.32 -12.75 21.22
CA PRO A 113 -16.62 -12.24 20.05
C PRO A 113 -17.29 -10.97 19.52
N PRO A 114 -16.51 -9.88 19.33
CA PRO A 114 -17.09 -8.62 18.90
C PRO A 114 -17.37 -8.61 17.39
N VAL A 115 -18.37 -7.85 17.02
CA VAL A 115 -18.54 -7.39 15.64
C VAL A 115 -17.98 -5.98 15.57
N VAL A 116 -16.98 -5.79 14.73
CA VAL A 116 -16.33 -4.51 14.52
C VAL A 116 -16.79 -3.90 13.21
N VAL A 117 -17.38 -2.71 13.29
CA VAL A 117 -17.75 -1.92 12.13
C VAL A 117 -16.75 -0.81 11.94
N ASN A 118 -16.00 -0.87 10.86
CA ASN A 118 -15.08 0.18 10.48
C ASN A 118 -15.79 1.14 9.52
N LEU A 119 -16.29 2.24 10.05
CA LEU A 119 -17.04 3.22 9.27
C LEU A 119 -16.23 3.86 8.14
N PRO A 120 -14.94 4.25 8.35
CA PRO A 120 -14.11 4.79 7.27
C PRO A 120 -13.88 3.83 6.11
N GLU A 121 -13.84 2.54 6.37
CA GLU A 121 -13.65 1.51 5.35
C GLU A 121 -14.96 0.92 4.83
N TYR A 122 -16.09 1.25 5.44
CA TYR A 122 -17.39 0.63 5.18
C TYR A 122 -17.34 -0.90 5.28
N ARG A 123 -16.54 -1.42 6.21
CA ARG A 123 -16.37 -2.86 6.44
C ARG A 123 -16.80 -3.27 7.83
N MET A 124 -17.48 -4.40 7.88
CA MET A 124 -17.83 -5.09 9.10
C MET A 124 -17.02 -6.39 9.20
N ARG A 125 -16.44 -6.65 10.37
CA ARG A 125 -15.71 -7.89 10.65
C ARG A 125 -16.32 -8.53 11.89
N ALA A 126 -16.70 -9.78 11.76
CA ALA A 126 -17.08 -10.62 12.89
C ALA A 126 -15.90 -11.50 13.28
N PHE A 127 -15.64 -11.62 14.58
CA PHE A 127 -14.58 -12.47 15.10
C PHE A 127 -15.21 -13.68 15.79
N ASP A 128 -14.63 -14.85 15.62
CA ASP A 128 -15.01 -16.05 16.33
C ASP A 128 -14.27 -16.12 17.69
N ARG A 129 -14.74 -17.01 18.57
CA ARG A 129 -14.15 -17.22 19.91
C ARG A 129 -12.68 -17.57 19.86
N ASP A 130 -12.23 -18.20 18.80
CA ASP A 130 -10.83 -18.58 18.57
C ASP A 130 -9.99 -17.48 17.88
N GLY A 131 -10.52 -16.25 17.76
CA GLY A 131 -9.82 -15.13 17.15
C GLY A 131 -9.73 -15.18 15.63
N GLY A 132 -10.38 -16.13 14.98
CA GLY A 132 -10.51 -16.21 13.54
C GLY A 132 -11.40 -15.10 13.00
N VAL A 133 -10.99 -14.48 11.88
CA VAL A 133 -11.85 -13.54 11.16
C VAL A 133 -12.79 -14.37 10.29
N GLY A 134 -14.06 -14.41 10.65
CA GLY A 134 -15.09 -15.00 9.79
C GLY A 134 -15.18 -14.18 8.48
N SER A 135 -14.97 -14.82 7.35
CA SER A 135 -15.30 -14.21 6.07
C SER A 135 -16.82 -14.13 5.95
N PRO A 136 -17.36 -13.00 5.46
CA PRO A 136 -18.78 -12.91 5.15
C PRO A 136 -19.15 -13.80 3.95
#